data_1cb60c9eaea6f3af1b5b1df743221099
#
_entry.id   1cb60c9eaea6f3af1b5b1df743221099
#
_cell.length_a   1.000
_cell.length_b   1.000
_cell.length_c   1.000
_cell.angle_alpha   90.00
_cell.angle_beta   90.00
_cell.angle_gamma   90.00
#
_symmetry.space_group_name_H-M   'P 1'
#
loop_
_entity.id
_entity.type
_entity.pdbx_description
1 polymer ?
#
loop_
_entity_poly.entity_id
_entity_poly.type
_entity_poly.pdbx_seq_one_letter_code
_entity_poly.pdbx_strand_id
1 'polypeptide(L)'
;MSYTPRERVLAAMNLQKPDRVPLMCQFSIGSMMQQLKPSPAEFWYDGDVFASGLVELCKRFKFDGILVSLHGHSPDWRNNIVSFNKLEEGKQEIVFADRSEFHSWTDLPMVKYFNKPVHKGIDDID
;
A
#
# COMPACT_ATOMS: atom_id res chain seq x y z
N MET A 1 7.46 22.02 27.40
CA MET A 1 7.24 20.57 27.30
C MET A 1 7.20 20.19 25.81
N SER A 2 7.84 19.09 25.47
CA SER A 2 7.79 18.57 24.11
C SER A 2 6.65 17.55 24.02
N TYR A 3 5.72 17.75 23.11
CA TYR A 3 4.65 16.79 22.84
C TYR A 3 5.21 15.55 22.12
N THR A 4 4.72 14.39 22.47
CA THR A 4 4.86 13.21 21.63
C THR A 4 4.05 13.40 20.32
N PRO A 5 4.34 12.68 19.23
CA PRO A 5 3.52 12.74 18.02
C PRO A 5 2.02 12.57 18.27
N ARG A 6 1.66 11.58 19.08
CA ARG A 6 0.26 11.30 19.43
C ARG A 6 -0.39 12.44 20.21
N GLU A 7 0.29 12.97 21.23
CA GLU A 7 -0.23 14.09 22.04
C GLU A 7 -0.42 15.34 21.18
N ARG A 8 0.50 15.60 20.24
CA ARG A 8 0.42 16.72 19.30
C ARG A 8 -0.81 16.63 18.40
N VAL A 9 -1.06 15.45 17.81
CA VAL A 9 -2.23 15.22 16.98
C VAL A 9 -3.51 15.36 17.81
N LEU A 10 -3.57 14.75 18.99
CA LEU A 10 -4.75 14.84 19.87
C LEU A 10 -5.02 16.27 20.34
N ALA A 11 -3.99 17.04 20.68
CA ALA A 11 -4.15 18.45 21.04
C ALA A 11 -4.80 19.25 19.88
N ALA A 12 -4.31 19.09 18.67
CA ALA A 12 -4.87 19.76 17.50
C ALA A 12 -6.32 19.32 17.22
N MET A 13 -6.63 18.02 17.33
CA MET A 13 -7.99 17.52 17.16
C MET A 13 -8.96 18.04 18.23
N ASN A 14 -8.47 18.31 19.42
CA ASN A 14 -9.24 18.90 20.53
C ASN A 14 -9.23 20.43 20.53
N LEU A 15 -8.84 21.07 19.44
CA LEU A 15 -8.75 22.52 19.28
C LEU A 15 -7.82 23.20 20.31
N GLN A 16 -6.84 22.46 20.83
CA GLN A 16 -5.80 22.95 21.71
C GLN A 16 -4.56 23.30 20.89
N LYS A 17 -3.76 24.25 21.38
CA LYS A 17 -2.53 24.65 20.69
C LYS A 17 -1.40 23.65 20.98
N PRO A 18 -0.96 22.85 19.99
CA PRO A 18 0.23 22.00 20.15
C PRO A 18 1.52 22.83 20.08
N ASP A 19 2.68 22.20 20.39
CA ASP A 19 4.00 22.80 20.28
C ASP A 19 4.38 23.18 18.83
N ARG A 20 3.88 22.43 17.85
CA ARG A 20 3.94 22.73 16.41
C ARG A 20 2.73 22.13 15.70
N VAL A 21 2.50 22.52 14.47
CA VAL A 21 1.47 21.88 13.64
C VAL A 21 1.79 20.40 13.44
N PRO A 22 0.86 19.48 13.76
CA PRO A 22 1.05 18.07 13.47
C PRO A 22 1.10 17.80 11.97
N LEU A 23 2.01 16.94 11.58
CA LEU A 23 2.15 16.48 10.20
C LEU A 23 1.67 15.04 10.09
N MET A 24 0.59 14.85 9.35
CA MET A 24 0.09 13.53 8.98
C MET A 24 0.15 13.38 7.47
N CYS A 25 0.67 12.26 7.01
CA CYS A 25 0.88 12.04 5.58
C CYS A 25 0.08 10.84 5.09
N GLN A 26 -0.50 11.01 3.90
CA GLN A 26 -0.97 9.92 3.07
C GLN A 26 -0.01 9.77 1.89
N PHE A 27 0.70 8.66 1.84
CA PHE A 27 1.55 8.34 0.69
C PHE A 27 0.77 7.59 -0.39
N SER A 28 1.10 7.86 -1.64
CA SER A 28 0.74 6.95 -2.73
C SER A 28 1.59 5.68 -2.67
N ILE A 29 1.03 4.57 -3.11
CA ILE A 29 1.73 3.27 -3.15
C ILE A 29 3.05 3.37 -3.92
N GLY A 30 3.02 3.97 -5.11
CA GLY A 30 4.23 4.15 -5.92
C GLY A 30 5.31 4.98 -5.21
N SER A 31 4.93 6.05 -4.50
CA SER A 31 5.88 6.85 -3.72
C SER A 31 6.51 6.03 -2.58
N MET A 32 5.72 5.24 -1.86
CA MET A 32 6.21 4.35 -0.82
C MET A 32 7.19 3.32 -1.38
N MET A 33 6.82 2.66 -2.47
CA MET A 33 7.66 1.65 -3.12
C MET A 33 8.98 2.22 -3.63
N GLN A 34 8.97 3.43 -4.19
CA GLN A 34 10.21 4.09 -4.63
C GLN A 34 11.14 4.42 -3.48
N GLN A 35 10.61 4.82 -2.34
CA GLN A 35 11.39 5.16 -1.14
C GLN A 35 11.96 3.93 -0.43
N LEU A 36 11.19 2.85 -0.36
CA LEU A 36 11.51 1.66 0.42
C LEU A 36 12.20 0.58 -0.40
N LYS A 37 11.93 0.51 -1.71
CA LYS A 37 12.41 -0.54 -2.62
C LYS A 37 12.12 -1.97 -2.11
N PRO A 38 10.92 -2.26 -1.60
CA PRO A 38 10.56 -3.60 -1.15
C PRO A 38 10.37 -4.55 -2.33
N SER A 39 10.08 -5.82 -2.05
CA SER A 39 9.45 -6.70 -3.05
C SER A 39 8.08 -6.13 -3.42
N PRO A 40 7.82 -5.67 -4.65
CA PRO A 40 6.59 -4.97 -4.98
C PRO A 40 5.32 -5.79 -4.73
N ALA A 41 5.36 -7.09 -5.05
CA ALA A 41 4.23 -7.99 -4.83
C ALA A 41 3.99 -8.24 -3.34
N GLU A 42 5.04 -8.42 -2.54
CA GLU A 42 4.89 -8.60 -1.09
C GLU A 42 4.40 -7.32 -0.43
N PHE A 43 4.89 -6.16 -0.84
CA PHE A 43 4.40 -4.88 -0.31
C PHE A 43 2.91 -4.67 -0.62
N TRP A 44 2.44 -5.17 -1.77
CA TRP A 44 1.04 -5.09 -2.16
C TRP A 44 0.15 -6.06 -1.37
N TYR A 45 0.59 -7.30 -1.17
CA TYR A 45 -0.23 -8.36 -0.60
C TYR A 45 -0.01 -8.64 0.88
N ASP A 46 1.20 -8.42 1.40
CA ASP A 46 1.59 -8.78 2.76
C ASP A 46 1.40 -7.61 3.72
N GLY A 47 0.47 -7.78 4.68
CA GLY A 47 0.15 -6.74 5.66
C GLY A 47 1.31 -6.35 6.56
N ASP A 48 2.18 -7.28 6.91
CA ASP A 48 3.33 -7.01 7.79
C ASP A 48 4.40 -6.23 7.04
N VAL A 49 4.66 -6.57 5.77
CA VAL A 49 5.59 -5.84 4.90
C VAL A 49 5.09 -4.41 4.67
N PHE A 50 3.79 -4.26 4.38
CA PHE A 50 3.16 -2.95 4.19
C PHE A 50 3.22 -2.10 5.46
N ALA A 51 2.81 -2.64 6.60
CA ALA A 51 2.80 -1.93 7.87
C ALA A 51 4.21 -1.52 8.32
N SER A 52 5.19 -2.41 8.18
CA SER A 52 6.60 -2.12 8.48
C SER A 52 7.14 -0.98 7.63
N GLY A 53 6.79 -0.96 6.34
CA GLY A 53 7.15 0.12 5.43
C GLY A 53 6.55 1.47 5.83
N LEU A 54 5.28 1.50 6.22
CA LEU A 54 4.63 2.70 6.72
C LEU A 54 5.30 3.24 7.99
N VAL A 55 5.61 2.36 8.93
CA VAL A 55 6.31 2.75 10.17
C VAL A 55 7.70 3.30 9.86
N GLU A 56 8.44 2.69 8.94
CA GLU A 56 9.75 3.18 8.52
C GLU A 56 9.66 4.57 7.93
N LEU A 57 8.72 4.82 7.00
CA LEU A 57 8.54 6.13 6.37
C LEU A 57 8.11 7.18 7.39
N CYS A 58 7.21 6.84 8.30
CA CYS A 58 6.78 7.72 9.37
C CYS A 58 7.97 8.19 10.24
N LYS A 59 8.85 7.26 10.60
CA LYS A 59 10.08 7.56 11.37
C LYS A 59 11.08 8.36 10.55
N ARG A 60 11.33 7.98 9.30
CA ARG A 60 12.30 8.62 8.39
C ARG A 60 11.96 10.09 8.16
N PHE A 61 10.70 10.39 7.91
CA PHE A 61 10.23 11.75 7.65
C PHE A 61 9.74 12.48 8.91
N LYS A 62 9.81 11.85 10.07
CA LYS A 62 9.40 12.43 11.38
C LYS A 62 7.96 12.95 11.38
N PHE A 63 7.05 12.22 10.73
CA PHE A 63 5.64 12.53 10.78
C PHE A 63 5.03 12.22 12.15
N ASP A 64 3.98 12.94 12.49
CA ASP A 64 3.23 12.71 13.72
C ASP A 64 2.18 11.60 13.56
N GLY A 65 1.85 11.27 12.32
CA GLY A 65 0.98 10.16 11.96
C GLY A 65 1.07 9.84 10.48
N ILE A 66 0.57 8.67 10.12
CA ILE A 66 0.49 8.22 8.74
C ILE A 66 -0.86 7.57 8.50
N LEU A 67 -1.48 7.85 7.35
CA LEU A 67 -2.73 7.23 6.99
C LEU A 67 -2.47 5.80 6.47
N VAL A 68 -3.13 4.83 7.08
CA VAL A 68 -3.16 3.45 6.62
C VAL A 68 -4.39 3.27 5.74
N SER A 69 -4.19 2.95 4.47
CA SER A 69 -5.27 2.75 3.51
C SER A 69 -4.89 1.69 2.49
N LEU A 70 -5.89 1.18 1.78
CA LEU A 70 -5.75 0.32 0.60
C LEU A 70 -5.12 -1.07 0.86
N HIS A 71 -5.06 -1.54 2.10
CA HIS A 71 -4.62 -2.90 2.38
C HIS A 71 -5.78 -3.73 2.93
N GLY A 72 -6.20 -4.72 2.20
CA GLY A 72 -7.32 -5.61 2.56
C GLY A 72 -7.19 -6.99 1.90
N HIS A 73 -5.95 -7.38 1.59
CA HIS A 73 -5.68 -8.67 0.96
C HIS A 73 -5.68 -9.81 1.97
N SER A 74 -6.06 -11.00 1.51
CA SER A 74 -6.00 -12.20 2.33
C SER A 74 -4.56 -12.53 2.72
N PRO A 75 -4.29 -12.89 3.99
CA PRO A 75 -2.96 -13.35 4.40
C PRO A 75 -2.53 -14.62 3.66
N ASP A 76 -3.49 -15.40 3.15
CA ASP A 76 -3.26 -16.65 2.42
C ASP A 76 -3.10 -16.45 0.89
N TRP A 77 -2.81 -15.25 0.44
CA TRP A 77 -2.71 -14.92 -0.99
C TRP A 77 -1.76 -15.84 -1.77
N ARG A 78 -0.68 -16.31 -1.13
CA ARG A 78 0.29 -17.24 -1.73
C ARG A 78 -0.31 -18.59 -2.08
N ASN A 79 -1.37 -19.02 -1.41
CA ASN A 79 -2.02 -20.31 -1.68
C ASN A 79 -2.80 -20.32 -3.00
N ASN A 80 -3.10 -19.13 -3.53
CA ASN A 80 -3.90 -18.95 -4.75
C ASN A 80 -3.05 -18.65 -6.00
N ILE A 81 -1.74 -18.55 -5.86
CA ILE A 81 -0.85 -18.27 -6.99
C ILE A 81 -0.43 -19.56 -7.69
N VAL A 82 -0.34 -19.49 -9.02
CA VAL A 82 0.19 -20.56 -9.88
C VAL A 82 1.71 -20.44 -10.00
N SER A 83 2.20 -19.23 -10.22
CA SER A 83 3.64 -18.96 -10.28
C SER A 83 3.97 -17.53 -9.82
N PHE A 84 5.21 -17.36 -9.34
CA PHE A 84 5.79 -16.09 -8.97
C PHE A 84 7.11 -15.93 -9.71
N ASN A 85 7.17 -14.96 -10.62
CA ASN A 85 8.30 -14.72 -11.49
C ASN A 85 8.98 -13.39 -11.15
N LYS A 86 10.29 -13.43 -10.93
CA LYS A 86 11.10 -12.22 -10.84
C LYS A 86 11.53 -11.81 -12.24
N LEU A 87 11.25 -10.56 -12.58
CA LEU A 87 11.59 -9.95 -13.86
C LEU A 87 12.75 -8.96 -13.67
N GLU A 88 13.20 -8.37 -14.77
CA GLU A 88 14.25 -7.34 -14.74
C GLU A 88 13.78 -6.07 -14.01
N GLU A 89 14.74 -5.29 -13.55
CA GLU A 89 14.52 -4.00 -12.87
C GLU A 89 13.63 -4.08 -11.63
N GLY A 90 13.65 -5.19 -10.90
CA GLY A 90 12.86 -5.39 -9.69
C GLY A 90 11.37 -5.58 -9.93
N LYS A 91 10.94 -5.71 -11.18
CA LYS A 91 9.57 -6.08 -11.53
C LYS A 91 9.28 -7.52 -11.16
N GLN A 92 8.03 -7.81 -10.92
CA GLN A 92 7.55 -9.15 -10.55
C GLN A 92 6.24 -9.45 -11.25
N GLU A 93 6.04 -10.71 -11.62
CA GLU A 93 4.79 -11.20 -12.15
C GLU A 93 4.23 -12.27 -11.22
N ILE A 94 2.95 -12.12 -10.86
CA ILE A 94 2.18 -13.14 -10.17
C ILE A 94 1.16 -13.70 -11.15
N VAL A 95 1.15 -14.99 -11.32
CA VAL A 95 0.17 -15.69 -12.16
C VAL A 95 -0.85 -16.37 -11.24
N PHE A 96 -2.10 -16.06 -11.42
CA PHE A 96 -3.26 -16.73 -10.84
C PHE A 96 -3.94 -17.62 -11.90
N ALA A 97 -4.94 -18.37 -11.50
CA ALA A 97 -5.66 -19.25 -12.43
C ALA A 97 -6.40 -18.47 -13.55
N ASP A 98 -6.81 -17.25 -13.29
CA ASP A 98 -7.64 -16.42 -14.17
C ASP A 98 -6.93 -15.19 -14.75
N ARG A 99 -5.79 -14.81 -14.18
CA ARG A 99 -5.07 -13.59 -14.54
C ARG A 99 -3.59 -13.65 -14.22
N SER A 100 -2.83 -12.74 -14.80
CA SER A 100 -1.51 -12.36 -14.29
C SER A 100 -1.49 -10.90 -13.83
N GLU A 101 -0.66 -10.62 -12.84
CA GLU A 101 -0.45 -9.29 -12.27
C GLU A 101 1.01 -8.92 -12.37
N PHE A 102 1.28 -7.73 -12.90
CA PHE A 102 2.63 -7.18 -13.02
C PHE A 102 2.84 -6.11 -11.96
N HIS A 103 3.78 -6.35 -11.09
CA HIS A 103 4.12 -5.48 -9.97
C HIS A 103 5.44 -4.75 -10.24
N SER A 104 5.49 -3.47 -9.91
CA SER A 104 6.68 -2.62 -10.04
C SER A 104 6.75 -1.62 -8.89
N TRP A 105 7.86 -0.87 -8.81
CA TRP A 105 7.99 0.20 -7.82
C TRP A 105 7.33 1.53 -8.22
N THR A 106 6.76 1.61 -9.41
CA THR A 106 6.32 2.88 -9.98
C THR A 106 4.84 3.14 -9.83
N ASP A 107 4.02 2.07 -9.76
CA ASP A 107 2.57 2.20 -9.77
C ASP A 107 1.86 0.98 -9.15
N LEU A 108 0.54 1.02 -9.17
CA LEU A 108 -0.33 -0.10 -8.83
C LEU A 108 -0.08 -1.29 -9.76
N PRO A 109 -0.39 -2.52 -9.33
CA PRO A 109 -0.26 -3.69 -10.19
C PRO A 109 -1.10 -3.56 -11.46
N MET A 110 -0.50 -3.90 -12.60
CA MET A 110 -1.23 -4.06 -13.84
C MET A 110 -1.77 -5.47 -13.94
N VAL A 111 -3.09 -5.59 -14.13
CA VAL A 111 -3.79 -6.88 -14.21
C VAL A 111 -4.11 -7.22 -15.65
N LYS A 112 -3.75 -8.45 -16.05
CA LYS A 112 -4.09 -9.02 -17.35
C LYS A 112 -4.91 -10.29 -17.14
N TYR A 113 -6.19 -10.24 -17.43
CA TYR A 113 -7.07 -11.41 -17.40
C TYR A 113 -6.85 -12.30 -18.60
N PHE A 114 -6.88 -13.61 -18.42
CA PHE A 114 -6.74 -14.60 -19.51
C PHE A 114 -8.01 -14.71 -20.33
N ASN A 115 -9.17 -14.57 -19.69
CA ASN A 115 -10.46 -14.42 -20.36
C ASN A 115 -10.96 -12.98 -20.16
N LYS A 116 -11.58 -12.40 -21.19
CA LYS A 116 -12.21 -11.08 -21.03
C LYS A 116 -13.24 -11.18 -19.91
N PRO A 117 -13.14 -10.36 -18.85
CA PRO A 117 -14.20 -10.28 -17.86
C PRO A 117 -15.48 -9.87 -18.57
N VAL A 118 -16.56 -10.59 -18.32
CA VAL A 118 -17.89 -10.18 -18.77
C VAL A 118 -18.26 -8.96 -17.92
N HIS A 119 -18.02 -7.77 -18.44
CA HIS A 119 -18.53 -6.56 -17.83
C HIS A 119 -20.04 -6.56 -18.08
N LYS A 120 -20.82 -6.72 -17.03
CA LYS A 120 -22.23 -6.35 -17.09
C LYS A 120 -22.30 -4.86 -17.41
N GLY A 121 -23.10 -4.47 -18.40
CA GLY A 121 -23.41 -3.08 -18.67
C GLY A 121 -24.14 -2.45 -17.47
N ILE A 122 -24.21 -1.12 -17.44
CA ILE A 122 -24.99 -0.40 -16.42
C ILE A 122 -26.46 -0.87 -16.42
N ASP A 123 -26.97 -1.27 -17.57
CA ASP A 123 -28.34 -1.76 -17.76
C ASP A 123 -28.57 -3.19 -17.21
N ASP A 124 -27.50 -3.89 -16.83
CA ASP A 124 -27.55 -5.24 -16.25
C ASP A 124 -27.44 -5.23 -14.71
N ILE A 125 -27.47 -4.06 -14.09
CA ILE A 125 -27.45 -3.88 -12.63
C ILE A 125 -28.87 -3.71 -12.15
N ASP A 126 -29.45 -4.80 -11.58
CA ASP A 126 -30.73 -4.77 -10.88
C ASP A 126 -30.64 -4.01 -9.53
#